data_e693d51191e3cac41b4115c4e0222435
#
_entry.id   e693d51191e3cac41b4115c4e0222435
#
_cell.length_a   1.000
_cell.length_b   1.000
_cell.length_c   1.000
_cell.angle_alpha   90.00
_cell.angle_beta   90.00
_cell.angle_gamma   90.00
#
_symmetry.space_group_name_H-M   'P 1'
#
loop_
_entity.id
_entity.type
_entity.pdbx_description
1 polymer ?
#
loop_
_entity_poly.entity_id
_entity_poly.type
_entity_poly.pdbx_seq_one_letter_code
_entity_poly.pdbx_strand_id
1 'polypeptide(L)'
;MPVSEKKLRSNPAWIKRHLTDPFVKKSVQEGYRARSVYKLMEIDDKDKIIKPGMSVVDLGAAPGSWTQIVKERLTDKDGKIDGKVIAMDILPMEPIEGVHFLQGDFREQEVADKLTDLLEGE
;
A
#
# COMPACT_ATOMS: atom_id res chain seq x y z
N MET A 1 2.63 21.58 -3.56
CA MET A 1 2.42 22.61 -3.04
C MET A 1 2.13 22.66 -1.62
N PRO A 2 2.91 23.18 -0.91
CA PRO A 2 2.95 23.06 0.53
C PRO A 2 1.81 23.72 1.27
N VAL A 3 0.79 24.17 0.55
CA VAL A 3 -0.37 24.75 1.20
C VAL A 3 -1.02 23.78 2.17
N SER A 4 -1.10 22.50 1.80
CA SER A 4 -1.71 21.51 2.67
C SER A 4 -0.89 21.29 3.94
N GLU A 5 0.43 21.22 3.83
CA GLU A 5 1.29 21.06 4.98
C GLU A 5 1.18 22.26 5.94
N LYS A 6 1.19 23.46 5.40
CA LYS A 6 1.04 24.66 6.20
C LYS A 6 -0.32 24.73 6.89
N LYS A 7 -1.39 24.32 6.19
CA LYS A 7 -2.73 24.23 6.78
C LYS A 7 -2.79 23.23 7.91
N LEU A 8 -2.15 22.07 7.74
CA LEU A 8 -2.13 21.05 8.79
C LEU A 8 -1.43 21.55 10.04
N ARG A 9 -0.31 22.27 9.88
CA ARG A 9 0.40 22.85 11.01
C ARG A 9 -0.43 23.90 11.75
N SER A 10 -1.31 24.62 11.02
CA SER A 10 -2.14 25.65 11.62
C SER A 10 -3.49 25.11 12.11
N ASN A 11 -3.71 23.79 12.06
CA ASN A 11 -4.96 23.17 12.51
C ASN A 11 -4.71 22.24 13.71
N PRO A 12 -4.59 22.80 14.93
CA PRO A 12 -4.28 21.99 16.11
C PRO A 12 -5.32 20.91 16.41
N ALA A 13 -6.58 21.16 16.08
CA ALA A 13 -7.62 20.15 16.31
C ALA A 13 -7.42 18.92 15.44
N TRP A 14 -7.04 19.11 14.16
CA TRP A 14 -6.74 17.99 13.27
C TRP A 14 -5.52 17.23 13.76
N ILE A 15 -4.45 17.95 14.11
CA ILE A 15 -3.22 17.35 14.61
C ILE A 15 -3.49 16.52 15.86
N LYS A 16 -4.25 17.08 16.80
CA LYS A 16 -4.60 16.36 18.02
C LYS A 16 -5.36 15.07 17.74
N ARG A 17 -6.37 15.14 16.86
CA ARG A 17 -7.15 13.95 16.49
C ARG A 17 -6.26 12.89 15.86
N HIS A 18 -5.36 13.29 14.96
CA HIS A 18 -4.45 12.36 14.31
C HIS A 18 -3.51 11.70 15.32
N LEU A 19 -2.88 12.50 16.20
CA LEU A 19 -1.95 11.98 17.18
C LEU A 19 -2.60 11.10 18.24
N THR A 20 -3.90 11.30 18.50
CA THR A 20 -4.62 10.52 19.50
C THR A 20 -5.44 9.38 18.91
N ASP A 21 -5.48 9.25 17.57
CA ASP A 21 -6.19 8.17 16.90
C ASP A 21 -5.57 6.82 17.31
N PRO A 22 -6.35 5.91 17.92
CA PRO A 22 -5.79 4.62 18.36
C PRO A 22 -5.30 3.75 17.20
N PHE A 23 -5.88 3.90 16.02
CA PHE A 23 -5.43 3.14 14.85
C PHE A 23 -4.12 3.68 14.30
N VAL A 24 -3.88 5.00 14.38
CA VAL A 24 -2.58 5.57 14.02
C VAL A 24 -1.50 5.03 14.95
N LYS A 25 -1.74 5.05 16.26
CA LYS A 25 -0.80 4.52 17.24
C LYS A 25 -0.53 3.04 17.01
N LYS A 26 -1.57 2.28 16.76
CA LYS A 26 -1.47 0.85 16.51
C LYS A 26 -0.64 0.57 15.26
N SER A 27 -0.87 1.33 14.18
CA SER A 27 -0.12 1.14 12.93
C SER A 27 1.37 1.40 13.12
N VAL A 28 1.73 2.43 13.87
CA VAL A 28 3.13 2.73 14.18
C VAL A 28 3.75 1.58 14.99
N GLN A 29 3.06 1.10 15.99
CA GLN A 29 3.54 0.02 16.84
C GLN A 29 3.73 -1.28 16.06
N GLU A 30 2.86 -1.55 15.10
CA GLU A 30 2.91 -2.78 14.32
C GLU A 30 3.74 -2.66 13.04
N GLY A 31 4.31 -1.49 12.77
CA GLY A 31 5.20 -1.28 11.63
C GLY A 31 4.50 -1.03 10.31
N TYR A 32 3.24 -0.62 10.34
CA TYR A 32 2.51 -0.29 9.13
C TYR A 32 2.61 1.19 8.79
N ARG A 33 2.60 1.48 7.50
CA ARG A 33 2.81 2.85 6.99
C ARG A 33 1.60 3.77 7.18
N ALA A 34 0.40 3.21 7.34
CA ALA A 34 -0.80 3.98 7.56
C ALA A 34 -1.87 3.14 8.26
N ARG A 35 -2.79 3.82 8.93
CA ARG A 35 -3.89 3.16 9.64
C ARG A 35 -4.88 2.46 8.71
N SER A 36 -4.91 2.84 7.45
CA SER A 36 -5.80 2.23 6.46
C SER A 36 -5.59 0.72 6.29
N VAL A 37 -4.46 0.22 6.75
CA VAL A 37 -4.14 -1.20 6.72
C VAL A 37 -5.22 -2.06 7.40
N TYR A 38 -5.82 -1.56 8.48
CA TYR A 38 -6.80 -2.32 9.25
C TYR A 38 -8.11 -2.52 8.50
N LYS A 39 -8.46 -1.60 7.62
CA LYS A 39 -9.63 -1.76 6.77
C LYS A 39 -9.45 -2.92 5.79
N LEU A 40 -8.28 -3.02 5.18
CA LEU A 40 -8.00 -4.13 4.26
C LEU A 40 -7.92 -5.46 5.03
N MET A 41 -7.30 -5.47 6.21
CA MET A 41 -7.27 -6.67 7.04
C MET A 41 -8.67 -7.17 7.35
N GLU A 42 -9.57 -6.26 7.75
CA GLU A 42 -10.95 -6.59 8.06
C GLU A 42 -11.66 -7.20 6.86
N ILE A 43 -11.51 -6.58 5.69
CA ILE A 43 -12.11 -7.04 4.45
C ILE A 43 -11.57 -8.43 4.09
N ASP A 44 -10.27 -8.59 4.14
CA ASP A 44 -9.64 -9.86 3.75
C ASP A 44 -9.95 -10.98 4.73
N ASP A 45 -9.98 -10.69 6.03
CA ASP A 45 -10.34 -11.69 7.04
C ASP A 45 -11.76 -12.21 6.83
N LYS A 46 -12.66 -11.33 6.40
CA LYS A 46 -14.05 -11.69 6.16
C LYS A 46 -14.25 -12.39 4.82
N ASP A 47 -13.73 -11.79 3.76
CA ASP A 47 -14.03 -12.21 2.39
C ASP A 47 -12.94 -13.05 1.71
N LYS A 48 -11.76 -13.17 2.34
CA LYS A 48 -10.65 -13.98 1.81
C LYS A 48 -10.31 -13.64 0.37
N ILE A 49 -10.15 -12.35 0.08
CA ILE A 49 -9.92 -11.89 -1.29
C ILE A 49 -8.47 -12.07 -1.76
N ILE A 50 -7.51 -12.04 -0.82
CA ILE A 50 -6.08 -12.20 -1.15
C ILE A 50 -5.66 -13.62 -0.87
N LYS A 51 -5.30 -14.34 -1.94
CA LYS A 51 -4.96 -15.76 -1.85
C LYS A 51 -3.59 -16.03 -2.47
N PRO A 52 -2.84 -16.99 -1.91
CA PRO A 52 -1.54 -17.38 -2.50
C PRO A 52 -1.67 -17.69 -4.00
N GLY A 53 -0.64 -17.34 -4.76
CA GLY A 53 -0.62 -17.53 -6.20
C GLY A 53 -1.17 -16.37 -7.01
N MET A 54 -1.83 -15.43 -6.37
CA MET A 54 -2.42 -14.29 -7.08
C MET A 54 -1.38 -13.27 -7.52
N SER A 55 -1.70 -12.58 -8.61
CA SER A 55 -1.02 -11.34 -8.98
C SER A 55 -1.95 -10.20 -8.53
N VAL A 56 -1.47 -9.38 -7.61
CA VAL A 56 -2.27 -8.29 -7.04
C VAL A 56 -1.66 -6.95 -7.42
N VAL A 57 -2.50 -6.06 -7.93
CA VAL A 57 -2.10 -4.69 -8.27
C VAL A 57 -2.76 -3.74 -7.28
N ASP A 58 -1.96 -2.95 -6.58
CA ASP A 58 -2.43 -1.94 -5.65
C ASP A 58 -2.33 -0.57 -6.33
N LEU A 59 -3.46 -0.05 -6.80
CA LEU A 59 -3.52 1.25 -7.47
C LEU A 59 -3.67 2.36 -6.43
N GLY A 60 -2.85 3.40 -6.53
CA GLY A 60 -2.84 4.46 -5.53
C GLY A 60 -2.18 3.99 -4.24
N ALA A 61 -1.10 3.23 -4.36
CA ALA A 61 -0.53 2.48 -3.25
C ALA A 61 0.14 3.31 -2.15
N ALA A 62 0.70 4.47 -2.47
CA ALA A 62 1.47 5.24 -1.49
C ALA A 62 0.59 5.63 -0.29
N PRO A 63 1.07 5.53 0.93
CA PRO A 63 2.45 5.20 1.35
C PRO A 63 2.80 3.71 1.34
N GLY A 64 1.86 2.80 1.11
CA GLY A 64 2.15 1.39 0.95
C GLY A 64 1.60 0.46 2.02
N SER A 65 0.68 0.93 2.88
CA SER A 65 0.14 0.08 3.94
C SER A 65 -0.67 -1.11 3.41
N TRP A 66 -1.48 -0.89 2.39
CA TRP A 66 -2.22 -1.99 1.77
C TRP A 66 -1.27 -2.96 1.06
N THR A 67 -0.24 -2.42 0.40
CA THR A 67 0.78 -3.25 -0.23
C THR A 67 1.48 -4.14 0.80
N GLN A 68 1.73 -3.61 2.00
CA GLN A 68 2.32 -4.39 3.09
C GLN A 68 1.45 -5.60 3.44
N ILE A 69 0.13 -5.41 3.54
CA ILE A 69 -0.79 -6.50 3.85
C ILE A 69 -0.86 -7.51 2.71
N VAL A 70 -0.92 -7.05 1.47
CA VAL A 70 -0.92 -7.97 0.33
C VAL A 70 0.32 -8.86 0.36
N LYS A 71 1.48 -8.25 0.59
CA LYS A 71 2.72 -9.01 0.71
C LYS A 71 2.64 -10.04 1.84
N GLU A 72 2.16 -9.66 3.02
CA GLU A 72 2.03 -10.58 4.14
C GLU A 72 1.14 -11.76 3.81
N ARG A 73 -0.01 -11.49 3.18
CA ARG A 73 -0.98 -12.54 2.85
C ARG A 73 -0.47 -13.49 1.77
N LEU A 74 0.43 -13.04 0.91
CA LEU A 74 1.02 -13.87 -0.14
C LEU A 74 2.34 -14.52 0.29
N THR A 75 2.90 -14.13 1.44
CA THR A 75 4.16 -14.69 1.91
C THR A 75 3.92 -16.07 2.53
N ASP A 76 4.64 -17.07 2.06
CA ASP A 76 4.50 -18.43 2.56
C ASP A 76 5.32 -18.65 3.85
N LYS A 77 5.26 -19.86 4.39
CA LYS A 77 5.96 -20.21 5.62
C LYS A 77 7.49 -20.12 5.52
N ASP A 78 8.00 -20.15 4.29
CA ASP A 78 9.45 -20.05 4.04
C ASP A 78 9.89 -18.60 3.80
N GLY A 79 8.97 -17.64 3.93
CA GLY A 79 9.26 -16.23 3.74
C GLY A 79 9.27 -15.79 2.28
N LYS A 80 8.78 -16.61 1.37
CA LYS A 80 8.73 -16.28 -0.04
C LYS A 80 7.33 -15.83 -0.45
N ILE A 81 7.26 -14.85 -1.35
CA ILE A 81 5.99 -14.39 -1.89
C ILE A 81 5.50 -15.42 -2.91
N ASP A 82 4.33 -15.99 -2.64
CA ASP A 82 3.67 -16.90 -3.56
C ASP A 82 2.68 -16.09 -4.39
N GLY A 83 3.14 -15.62 -5.54
CA GLY A 83 2.39 -14.74 -6.40
C GLY A 83 3.18 -13.51 -6.77
N LYS A 84 2.48 -12.45 -7.11
CA LYS A 84 3.11 -11.20 -7.55
C LYS A 84 2.40 -10.01 -6.90
N VAL A 85 3.19 -9.06 -6.40
CA VAL A 85 2.67 -7.83 -5.83
C VAL A 85 3.22 -6.65 -6.62
N ILE A 86 2.32 -5.86 -7.17
CA ILE A 86 2.66 -4.67 -7.94
C ILE A 86 1.96 -3.48 -7.30
N ALA A 87 2.74 -2.48 -6.89
CA ALA A 87 2.20 -1.24 -6.35
C ALA A 87 2.40 -0.12 -7.35
N MET A 88 1.38 0.69 -7.56
CA MET A 88 1.42 1.82 -8.49
C MET A 88 0.91 3.08 -7.81
N ASP A 89 1.60 4.18 -8.06
CA ASP A 89 1.12 5.49 -7.62
C ASP A 89 1.81 6.57 -8.45
N ILE A 90 1.17 7.71 -8.58
CA ILE A 90 1.77 8.90 -9.17
C ILE A 90 2.86 9.42 -8.21
N LEU A 91 2.61 9.29 -6.92
CA LEU A 91 3.56 9.71 -5.88
C LEU A 91 4.65 8.66 -5.68
N PRO A 92 5.85 9.09 -5.24
CA PRO A 92 6.88 8.13 -4.87
C PRO A 92 6.49 7.37 -3.61
N MET A 93 7.07 6.19 -3.45
CA MET A 93 6.81 5.34 -2.29
C MET A 93 8.11 4.67 -1.88
N GLU A 94 8.35 4.58 -0.57
CA GLU A 94 9.50 3.83 -0.06
C GLU A 94 9.41 2.38 -0.51
N PRO A 95 10.52 1.79 -0.99
CA PRO A 95 10.50 0.41 -1.47
C PRO A 95 10.04 -0.59 -0.41
N ILE A 96 9.38 -1.64 -0.88
CA ILE A 96 9.03 -2.80 -0.07
C ILE A 96 9.67 -4.00 -0.74
N GLU A 97 10.48 -4.74 -0.01
CA GLU A 97 11.17 -5.89 -0.56
C GLU A 97 10.20 -6.89 -1.17
N GLY A 98 10.51 -7.34 -2.37
CA GLY A 98 9.68 -8.30 -3.10
C GLY A 98 8.50 -7.72 -3.84
N VAL A 99 8.27 -6.41 -3.73
CA VAL A 99 7.18 -5.72 -4.40
C VAL A 99 7.72 -4.93 -5.59
N HIS A 100 7.03 -5.05 -6.73
CA HIS A 100 7.34 -4.23 -7.90
C HIS A 100 6.63 -2.90 -7.76
N PHE A 101 7.38 -1.81 -7.73
CA PHE A 101 6.78 -0.47 -7.68
C PHE A 101 6.89 0.20 -9.04
N LEU A 102 5.76 0.68 -9.53
CA LEU A 102 5.68 1.41 -10.79
C LEU A 102 5.14 2.80 -10.50
N GLN A 103 6.01 3.82 -10.57
CA GLN A 103 5.58 5.19 -10.37
C GLN A 103 5.08 5.77 -11.67
N GLY A 104 3.86 6.25 -11.69
CA GLY A 104 3.27 6.87 -12.87
C GLY A 104 1.76 6.81 -12.84
N ASP A 105 1.18 7.37 -13.89
CA ASP A 105 -0.27 7.40 -14.07
C ASP A 105 -0.65 6.26 -15.01
N PHE A 106 -1.43 5.29 -14.50
CA PHE A 106 -1.82 4.11 -15.29
C PHE A 106 -2.67 4.47 -16.52
N ARG A 107 -3.19 5.69 -16.60
CA ARG A 107 -3.91 6.16 -17.78
C ARG A 107 -2.97 6.48 -18.94
N GLU A 108 -1.67 6.63 -18.68
CA GLU A 108 -0.67 6.85 -19.72
C GLU A 108 -0.29 5.51 -20.33
N GLN A 109 -0.23 5.46 -21.68
CA GLN A 109 0.02 4.21 -22.40
C GLN A 109 1.35 3.56 -22.00
N GLU A 110 2.40 4.37 -21.86
CA GLU A 110 3.71 3.85 -21.46
C GLU A 110 3.66 3.14 -20.11
N VAL A 111 2.93 3.70 -19.15
CA VAL A 111 2.80 3.12 -17.81
C VAL A 111 1.93 1.86 -17.87
N ALA A 112 0.86 1.91 -18.64
CA ALA A 112 -0.01 0.72 -18.83
C ALA A 112 0.76 -0.42 -19.47
N ASP A 113 1.64 -0.12 -20.42
CA ASP A 113 2.47 -1.14 -21.07
C ASP A 113 3.45 -1.78 -20.07
N LYS A 114 4.04 -0.97 -19.21
CA LYS A 114 4.93 -1.49 -18.15
C LYS A 114 4.18 -2.39 -17.18
N LEU A 115 2.95 -2.03 -16.82
CA LEU A 115 2.13 -2.86 -15.96
C LEU A 115 1.81 -4.20 -16.64
N THR A 116 1.45 -4.17 -17.91
CA THR A 116 1.18 -5.38 -18.67
C THR A 116 2.41 -6.29 -18.69
N ASP A 117 3.59 -5.72 -18.94
CA ASP A 117 4.82 -6.48 -18.94
C ASP A 117 5.09 -7.14 -17.57
N LEU A 118 4.84 -6.42 -16.48
CA LEU A 118 5.01 -6.98 -15.13
C LEU A 118 4.02 -8.11 -14.85
N LEU A 119 2.79 -7.99 -15.33
CA LEU A 119 1.76 -9.00 -15.12
C LEU A 119 2.02 -10.27 -15.94
N GLU A 120 2.54 -10.12 -17.16
CA GLU A 120 2.82 -11.24 -18.05
C GLU A 120 4.18 -11.87 -17.77
N GLY A 121 5.10 -11.13 -17.17
CA GLY A 121 6.44 -11.62 -16.85
C GLY A 121 6.42 -12.65 -15.73
N GLU A 122 7.47 -13.45 -15.67
CA GLU A 122 7.62 -14.45 -14.63
C GLU A 122 8.51 -13.99 -13.46
#